data_08c4290d98ff0021948adbced5e55ef5
#
_entry.id   08c4290d98ff0021948adbced5e55ef5
#
_cell.length_a   1.000
_cell.length_b   1.000
_cell.length_c   1.000
_cell.angle_alpha   90.00
_cell.angle_beta   90.00
_cell.angle_gamma   90.00
#
_symmetry.space_group_name_H-M   'P 1'
#
loop_
_entity.id
_entity.type
_entity.pdbx_description
1 polymer ?
#
loop_
_entity_poly.entity_id
_entity_poly.type
_entity_poly.pdbx_seq_one_letter_code
_entity_poly.pdbx_strand_id
1 'polypeptide(L)'
;MSIKTVLISQPKPTNDNSPYSSLIRKHKLKIDFRKFIHVEGLSAKEVRAQRVDFSKFHNVILTSRNSVDHFFRITEEMRFKVPDQTKYFCQSEAVAYYLQKYVVYRKRKIYVGNNNFRDLEATFIKFNKEKFLAPTSGSLNPDIIKTLDSFEISWERAQLYKTVVSDLSDLRNVYYDVLVFFSPLGIESLFKNFPDFEQNNTLIAVYGNTTEEAAKSKNLRIDIKAPTEVSPSMAMAIDRYIKG
;
A
#
# COMPACT_ATOMS: atom_id res chain seq x y z
N MET A 1 27.50 4.02 20.10
CA MET A 1 26.30 3.48 20.79
C MET A 1 26.04 2.07 20.24
N SER A 2 25.77 1.08 21.09
CA SER A 2 25.45 -0.28 20.60
C SER A 2 23.96 -0.37 20.34
N ILE A 3 23.54 -0.55 19.08
CA ILE A 3 22.14 -0.78 18.69
C ILE A 3 21.73 -2.19 19.14
N LYS A 4 20.61 -2.29 19.85
CA LYS A 4 20.05 -3.54 20.37
C LYS A 4 18.61 -3.78 19.89
N THR A 5 17.83 -2.70 19.77
CA THR A 5 16.39 -2.74 19.48
C THR A 5 16.04 -1.93 18.25
N VAL A 6 15.25 -2.51 17.35
CA VAL A 6 14.81 -1.88 16.10
C VAL A 6 13.30 -2.07 15.95
N LEU A 7 12.57 -0.99 15.73
CA LEU A 7 11.15 -1.04 15.38
C LEU A 7 10.97 -0.75 13.89
N ILE A 8 10.33 -1.65 13.19
CA ILE A 8 10.01 -1.51 11.76
C ILE A 8 8.54 -1.18 11.60
N SER A 9 8.24 -0.04 10.98
CA SER A 9 6.88 0.49 10.79
C SER A 9 6.04 -0.27 9.75
N GLN A 10 6.35 -1.54 9.50
CA GLN A 10 5.68 -2.44 8.57
C GLN A 10 5.19 -3.71 9.27
N PRO A 11 4.25 -4.47 8.66
CA PRO A 11 3.88 -5.79 9.17
C PRO A 11 5.07 -6.75 9.15
N LYS A 12 5.08 -7.69 10.10
CA LYS A 12 6.08 -8.76 10.12
C LYS A 12 6.05 -9.53 8.79
N PRO A 13 7.20 -9.78 8.15
CA PRO A 13 7.27 -10.64 6.97
C PRO A 13 6.70 -12.02 7.26
N THR A 14 5.95 -12.56 6.32
CA THR A 14 5.38 -13.92 6.42
C THR A 14 6.40 -15.02 6.15
N ASN A 15 7.55 -14.67 5.57
CA ASN A 15 8.63 -15.59 5.25
C ASN A 15 9.74 -15.49 6.30
N ASP A 16 10.13 -16.63 6.89
CA ASP A 16 11.22 -16.72 7.86
C ASP A 16 12.60 -16.40 7.28
N ASN A 17 12.77 -16.46 5.96
CA ASN A 17 13.98 -16.07 5.26
C ASN A 17 14.05 -14.58 4.90
N SER A 18 13.42 -13.72 5.68
CA SER A 18 13.50 -12.28 5.44
C SER A 18 14.94 -11.76 5.65
N PRO A 19 15.35 -10.68 4.96
CA PRO A 19 16.66 -10.05 5.18
C PRO A 19 16.90 -9.63 6.64
N TYR A 20 15.82 -9.37 7.38
CA TYR A 20 15.88 -9.04 8.81
C TYR A 20 16.25 -10.24 9.69
N SER A 21 15.92 -11.47 9.30
CA SER A 21 16.28 -12.67 10.05
C SER A 21 17.81 -12.88 10.11
N SER A 22 18.52 -12.55 9.03
CA SER A 22 19.98 -12.58 8.99
C SER A 22 20.59 -11.46 9.86
N LEU A 23 19.98 -10.27 9.84
CA LEU A 23 20.41 -9.11 10.63
C LEU A 23 20.28 -9.40 12.14
N ILE A 24 19.15 -10.00 12.57
CA ILE A 24 18.92 -10.43 13.96
C ILE A 24 20.03 -11.37 14.42
N ARG A 25 20.33 -12.42 13.64
CA ARG A 25 21.35 -13.42 14.00
C ARG A 25 22.76 -12.82 14.06
N LYS A 26 23.10 -11.95 13.09
CA LYS A 26 24.45 -11.39 12.94
C LYS A 26 24.80 -10.41 14.04
N HIS A 27 23.85 -9.55 14.42
CA HIS A 27 24.09 -8.46 15.37
C HIS A 27 23.37 -8.66 16.71
N LYS A 28 22.71 -9.80 16.92
CA LYS A 28 21.93 -10.12 18.14
C LYS A 28 20.88 -9.04 18.45
N LEU A 29 20.21 -8.51 17.39
CA LEU A 29 19.20 -7.47 17.52
C LEU A 29 17.85 -8.06 17.92
N LYS A 30 17.09 -7.29 18.69
CA LYS A 30 15.64 -7.45 18.80
C LYS A 30 14.98 -6.56 17.75
N ILE A 31 14.32 -7.16 16.75
CA ILE A 31 13.58 -6.44 15.71
C ILE A 31 12.10 -6.70 15.90
N ASP A 32 11.37 -5.65 16.21
CA ASP A 32 9.92 -5.67 16.31
C ASP A 32 9.30 -5.06 15.06
N PHE A 33 8.13 -5.59 14.66
CA PHE A 33 7.36 -5.12 13.51
C PHE A 33 6.01 -4.61 13.98
N ARG A 34 5.68 -3.38 13.62
CA ARG A 34 4.39 -2.79 13.95
C ARG A 34 3.82 -2.00 12.77
N LYS A 35 2.59 -2.29 12.39
CA LYS A 35 1.91 -1.50 11.36
C LYS A 35 1.61 -0.11 11.91
N PHE A 36 2.29 0.91 11.42
CA PHE A 36 2.02 2.31 11.74
C PHE A 36 0.82 2.85 10.97
N ILE A 37 0.50 2.19 9.86
CA ILE A 37 -0.64 2.51 9.01
C ILE A 37 -1.35 1.22 8.61
N HIS A 38 -2.65 1.31 8.36
CA HIS A 38 -3.44 0.21 7.82
C HIS A 38 -4.47 0.71 6.81
N VAL A 39 -5.05 -0.21 6.06
CA VAL A 39 -6.12 0.09 5.11
C VAL A 39 -7.45 -0.12 5.80
N GLU A 40 -8.33 0.87 5.69
CA GLU A 40 -9.67 0.87 6.23
C GLU A 40 -10.69 1.06 5.12
N GLY A 41 -11.75 0.24 5.09
CA GLY A 41 -12.82 0.37 4.13
C GLY A 41 -13.73 1.55 4.44
N LEU A 42 -14.17 2.27 3.40
CA LEU A 42 -15.25 3.23 3.56
C LEU A 42 -16.59 2.51 3.77
N SER A 43 -17.45 3.10 4.58
CA SER A 43 -18.81 2.62 4.80
C SER A 43 -19.69 2.79 3.55
N ALA A 44 -20.78 2.04 3.45
CA ALA A 44 -21.76 2.21 2.37
C ALA A 44 -22.33 3.64 2.30
N LYS A 45 -22.46 4.32 3.46
CA LYS A 45 -22.89 5.73 3.52
C LYS A 45 -21.89 6.67 2.83
N GLU A 46 -20.59 6.52 3.12
CA GLU A 46 -19.52 7.32 2.51
C GLU A 46 -19.40 7.04 1.01
N VAL A 47 -19.55 5.78 0.59
CA VAL A 47 -19.51 5.41 -0.83
C VAL A 47 -20.72 5.95 -1.59
N ARG A 48 -21.95 5.86 -1.03
CA ARG A 48 -23.15 6.47 -1.66
C ARG A 48 -23.04 7.98 -1.80
N ALA A 49 -22.37 8.66 -0.87
CA ALA A 49 -22.15 10.12 -0.94
C ALA A 49 -21.33 10.53 -2.17
N GLN A 50 -20.53 9.63 -2.75
CA GLN A 50 -19.78 9.88 -3.99
C GLN A 50 -20.67 9.89 -5.24
N ARG A 51 -21.92 9.43 -5.14
CA ARG A 51 -22.90 9.38 -6.24
C ARG A 51 -22.46 8.52 -7.44
N VAL A 52 -21.56 7.58 -7.24
CA VAL A 52 -21.14 6.59 -8.25
C VAL A 52 -22.20 5.49 -8.32
N ASP A 53 -22.85 5.37 -9.46
CA ASP A 53 -23.86 4.33 -9.69
C ASP A 53 -23.23 3.06 -10.26
N PHE A 54 -23.01 2.08 -9.43
CA PHE A 54 -22.34 0.80 -9.78
C PHE A 54 -23.07 0.02 -10.87
N SER A 55 -24.38 0.22 -11.04
CA SER A 55 -25.17 -0.47 -12.08
C SER A 55 -24.80 -0.07 -13.50
N LYS A 56 -24.14 1.08 -13.66
CA LYS A 56 -23.72 1.59 -15.00
C LYS A 56 -22.40 0.99 -15.48
N PHE A 57 -21.70 0.21 -14.66
CA PHE A 57 -20.37 -0.32 -14.98
C PHE A 57 -20.40 -1.84 -15.17
N HIS A 58 -19.96 -2.28 -16.35
CA HIS A 58 -19.81 -3.69 -16.66
C HIS A 58 -18.36 -4.14 -16.66
N ASN A 59 -17.43 -3.20 -16.52
CA ASN A 59 -16.00 -3.44 -16.48
C ASN A 59 -15.41 -2.86 -15.19
N VAL A 60 -14.57 -3.62 -14.48
CA VAL A 60 -13.94 -3.22 -13.23
C VAL A 60 -12.41 -3.29 -13.37
N ILE A 61 -11.75 -2.19 -13.09
CA ILE A 61 -10.28 -2.05 -13.13
C ILE A 61 -9.71 -2.32 -11.74
N LEU A 62 -8.92 -3.37 -11.59
CA LEU A 62 -8.37 -3.81 -10.32
C LEU A 62 -6.86 -3.63 -10.29
N THR A 63 -6.38 -2.72 -9.42
CA THR A 63 -4.97 -2.34 -9.32
C THR A 63 -4.23 -3.07 -8.20
N SER A 64 -4.95 -3.71 -7.27
CA SER A 64 -4.35 -4.34 -6.09
C SER A 64 -5.32 -5.34 -5.43
N ARG A 65 -4.81 -6.14 -4.50
CA ARG A 65 -5.65 -7.00 -3.65
C ARG A 65 -6.66 -6.19 -2.83
N ASN A 66 -6.27 -5.02 -2.33
CA ASN A 66 -7.18 -4.13 -1.62
C ASN A 66 -8.33 -3.65 -2.50
N SER A 67 -8.07 -3.33 -3.78
CA SER A 67 -9.15 -2.95 -4.69
C SER A 67 -10.14 -4.10 -4.93
N VAL A 68 -9.66 -5.35 -4.96
CA VAL A 68 -10.51 -6.55 -5.03
C VAL A 68 -11.35 -6.68 -3.76
N ASP A 69 -10.72 -6.78 -2.59
CA ASP A 69 -11.42 -7.01 -1.31
C ASP A 69 -12.48 -5.92 -1.06
N HIS A 70 -12.12 -4.65 -1.25
CA HIS A 70 -13.04 -3.55 -0.96
C HIS A 70 -14.14 -3.38 -2.00
N PHE A 71 -13.92 -3.80 -3.25
CA PHE A 71 -14.99 -3.83 -4.24
C PHE A 71 -16.07 -4.86 -3.84
N PHE A 72 -15.70 -6.09 -3.53
CA PHE A 72 -16.68 -7.10 -3.16
C PHE A 72 -17.31 -6.82 -1.80
N ARG A 73 -16.54 -6.37 -0.82
CA ARG A 73 -17.07 -5.95 0.49
C ARG A 73 -18.16 -4.89 0.34
N ILE A 74 -17.89 -3.83 -0.44
CA ILE A 74 -18.84 -2.72 -0.56
C ILE A 74 -20.08 -3.12 -1.37
N THR A 75 -19.93 -3.94 -2.40
CA THR A 75 -21.08 -4.43 -3.17
C THR A 75 -22.00 -5.29 -2.31
N GLU A 76 -21.44 -6.13 -1.42
CA GLU A 76 -22.21 -6.90 -0.44
C GLU A 76 -22.91 -5.99 0.57
N GLU A 77 -22.20 -5.03 1.18
CA GLU A 77 -22.74 -4.07 2.15
C GLU A 77 -23.86 -3.20 1.54
N MET A 78 -23.71 -2.81 0.27
CA MET A 78 -24.72 -2.06 -0.47
C MET A 78 -25.86 -2.93 -1.03
N ARG A 79 -25.78 -4.26 -0.87
CA ARG A 79 -26.69 -5.25 -1.46
C ARG A 79 -26.77 -5.15 -2.98
N PHE A 80 -25.66 -4.80 -3.61
CA PHE A 80 -25.53 -4.75 -5.06
C PHE A 80 -25.00 -6.10 -5.57
N LYS A 81 -25.82 -6.83 -6.33
CA LYS A 81 -25.39 -8.08 -6.96
C LYS A 81 -24.54 -7.75 -8.19
N VAL A 82 -23.25 -8.06 -8.13
CA VAL A 82 -22.35 -7.91 -9.28
C VAL A 82 -22.82 -8.81 -10.41
N PRO A 83 -23.09 -8.25 -11.62
CA PRO A 83 -23.59 -9.03 -12.74
C PRO A 83 -22.60 -10.13 -13.18
N ASP A 84 -23.10 -11.30 -13.55
CA ASP A 84 -22.26 -12.43 -14.00
C ASP A 84 -21.42 -12.10 -15.25
N GLN A 85 -21.87 -11.15 -16.09
CA GLN A 85 -21.16 -10.69 -17.27
C GLN A 85 -20.07 -9.66 -16.98
N THR A 86 -19.89 -9.22 -15.73
CA THR A 86 -18.85 -8.26 -15.36
C THR A 86 -17.47 -8.74 -15.79
N LYS A 87 -16.72 -7.85 -16.42
CA LYS A 87 -15.33 -8.08 -16.86
C LYS A 87 -14.37 -7.40 -15.90
N TYR A 88 -13.24 -8.03 -15.64
CA TYR A 88 -12.23 -7.54 -14.71
C TYR A 88 -10.91 -7.32 -15.44
N PHE A 89 -10.35 -6.13 -15.28
CA PHE A 89 -9.07 -5.71 -15.84
C PHE A 89 -8.07 -5.62 -14.70
N CYS A 90 -7.26 -6.65 -14.55
CA CYS A 90 -6.30 -6.78 -13.45
C CYS A 90 -4.94 -6.25 -13.86
N GLN A 91 -4.32 -5.42 -13.05
CA GLN A 91 -3.00 -4.84 -13.33
C GLN A 91 -1.91 -5.92 -13.43
N SER A 92 -2.06 -7.04 -12.71
CA SER A 92 -1.07 -8.12 -12.69
C SER A 92 -1.71 -9.48 -12.45
N GLU A 93 -0.94 -10.55 -12.75
CA GLU A 93 -1.34 -11.93 -12.44
C GLU A 93 -1.65 -12.14 -10.95
N ALA A 94 -0.88 -11.51 -10.05
CA ALA A 94 -1.10 -11.61 -8.62
C ALA A 94 -2.48 -11.06 -8.20
N VAL A 95 -2.97 -10.01 -8.86
CA VAL A 95 -4.31 -9.46 -8.64
C VAL A 95 -5.38 -10.38 -9.23
N ALA A 96 -5.16 -10.90 -10.45
CA ALA A 96 -6.09 -11.81 -11.11
C ALA A 96 -6.23 -13.16 -10.35
N TYR A 97 -5.11 -13.67 -9.84
CA TYR A 97 -5.13 -14.85 -8.98
C TYR A 97 -5.93 -14.60 -7.69
N TYR A 98 -5.69 -13.44 -7.05
CA TYR A 98 -6.40 -13.07 -5.83
C TYR A 98 -7.91 -12.86 -6.05
N LEU A 99 -8.30 -12.36 -7.22
CA LEU A 99 -9.70 -12.18 -7.62
C LEU A 99 -10.49 -13.49 -7.59
N GLN A 100 -9.85 -14.65 -7.81
CA GLN A 100 -10.48 -15.96 -7.77
C GLN A 100 -11.07 -16.34 -6.40
N LYS A 101 -10.72 -15.61 -5.35
CA LYS A 101 -11.38 -15.70 -4.03
C LYS A 101 -12.88 -15.34 -4.10
N TYR A 102 -13.25 -14.50 -5.06
CA TYR A 102 -14.60 -13.93 -5.19
C TYR A 102 -15.34 -14.38 -6.44
N VAL A 103 -14.62 -14.69 -7.52
CA VAL A 103 -15.23 -15.08 -8.80
C VAL A 103 -14.52 -16.28 -9.40
N VAL A 104 -15.28 -17.10 -10.14
CA VAL A 104 -14.72 -18.21 -10.91
C VAL A 104 -13.91 -17.64 -12.09
N TYR A 105 -12.68 -18.12 -12.26
CA TYR A 105 -11.83 -17.70 -13.37
C TYR A 105 -12.48 -18.04 -14.72
N ARG A 106 -12.64 -17.04 -15.58
CA ARG A 106 -13.13 -17.19 -16.95
C ARG A 106 -12.29 -16.34 -17.90
N LYS A 107 -11.52 -16.96 -18.78
CA LYS A 107 -10.61 -16.31 -19.74
C LYS A 107 -11.24 -15.13 -20.53
N ARG A 108 -12.55 -15.18 -20.77
CA ARG A 108 -13.28 -14.13 -21.50
C ARG A 108 -13.74 -12.96 -20.64
N LYS A 109 -13.50 -13.02 -19.32
CA LYS A 109 -13.95 -12.00 -18.35
C LYS A 109 -12.84 -11.44 -17.49
N ILE A 110 -11.69 -12.08 -17.43
CA ILE A 110 -10.54 -11.63 -16.63
C ILE A 110 -9.39 -11.38 -17.58
N TYR A 111 -9.01 -10.11 -17.69
CA TYR A 111 -7.92 -9.62 -18.51
C TYR A 111 -6.77 -9.20 -17.60
N VAL A 112 -5.54 -9.57 -17.95
CA VAL A 112 -4.40 -9.46 -17.04
C VAL A 112 -3.26 -8.73 -17.73
N GLY A 113 -2.81 -7.61 -17.13
CA GLY A 113 -1.60 -6.91 -17.55
C GLY A 113 -0.35 -7.44 -16.84
N ASN A 114 0.81 -7.09 -17.34
CA ASN A 114 2.10 -7.43 -16.75
C ASN A 114 2.61 -6.28 -15.88
N ASN A 115 1.98 -6.10 -14.71
CA ASN A 115 2.20 -5.01 -13.75
C ASN A 115 1.89 -3.59 -14.26
N ASN A 116 1.32 -3.48 -15.44
CA ASN A 116 0.82 -2.23 -16.01
C ASN A 116 -0.43 -2.50 -16.87
N PHE A 117 -1.14 -1.43 -17.28
CA PHE A 117 -2.33 -1.55 -18.13
C PHE A 117 -2.06 -1.35 -19.61
N ARG A 118 -0.85 -0.95 -20.02
CA ARG A 118 -0.52 -0.74 -21.43
C ARG A 118 -0.65 -2.02 -22.24
N ASP A 119 -0.31 -3.17 -21.66
CA ASP A 119 -0.45 -4.49 -22.32
C ASP A 119 -1.91 -4.85 -22.59
N LEU A 120 -2.85 -4.16 -21.96
CA LEU A 120 -4.29 -4.37 -22.16
C LEU A 120 -4.95 -3.30 -23.04
N GLU A 121 -4.19 -2.38 -23.64
CA GLU A 121 -4.70 -1.27 -24.45
C GLU A 121 -5.71 -1.74 -25.51
N ALA A 122 -5.34 -2.71 -26.34
CA ALA A 122 -6.25 -3.27 -27.36
C ALA A 122 -7.54 -3.84 -26.75
N THR A 123 -7.47 -4.37 -25.53
CA THR A 123 -8.63 -4.90 -24.81
C THR A 123 -9.50 -3.77 -24.26
N PHE A 124 -8.90 -2.70 -23.74
CA PHE A 124 -9.64 -1.52 -23.31
C PHE A 124 -10.36 -0.87 -24.51
N ILE A 125 -9.67 -0.68 -25.62
CA ILE A 125 -10.24 -0.12 -26.86
C ILE A 125 -11.38 -1.01 -27.39
N LYS A 126 -11.25 -2.33 -27.35
CA LYS A 126 -12.33 -3.25 -27.73
C LYS A 126 -13.62 -3.00 -26.98
N PHE A 127 -13.56 -2.56 -25.74
CA PHE A 127 -14.70 -2.29 -24.87
C PHE A 127 -14.95 -0.80 -24.63
N ASN A 128 -14.38 0.10 -25.44
CA ASN A 128 -14.43 1.56 -25.23
C ASN A 128 -15.84 2.17 -25.21
N LYS A 129 -16.84 1.46 -25.75
CA LYS A 129 -18.27 1.85 -25.67
C LYS A 129 -18.90 1.56 -24.31
N GLU A 130 -18.23 0.78 -23.46
CA GLU A 130 -18.69 0.41 -22.13
C GLU A 130 -18.01 1.32 -21.09
N LYS A 131 -18.61 1.42 -19.89
CA LYS A 131 -18.05 2.18 -18.78
C LYS A 131 -17.22 1.30 -17.86
N PHE A 132 -16.14 1.85 -17.36
CA PHE A 132 -15.20 1.17 -16.45
C PHE A 132 -15.25 1.81 -15.06
N LEU A 133 -15.34 0.99 -14.03
CA LEU A 133 -15.21 1.39 -12.64
C LEU A 133 -13.81 1.06 -12.12
N ALA A 134 -13.14 2.02 -11.51
CA ALA A 134 -11.86 1.82 -10.83
C ALA A 134 -12.02 1.95 -9.31
N PRO A 135 -12.15 0.83 -8.57
CA PRO A 135 -12.08 0.81 -7.12
C PRO A 135 -10.71 1.24 -6.63
N THR A 136 -10.64 2.32 -5.84
CA THR A 136 -9.38 2.92 -5.42
C THR A 136 -9.36 3.30 -3.94
N SER A 137 -8.17 3.63 -3.44
CA SER A 137 -8.00 4.44 -2.23
C SER A 137 -8.24 5.93 -2.53
N GLY A 138 -8.03 6.80 -1.58
CA GLY A 138 -8.12 8.25 -1.76
C GLY A 138 -7.22 8.82 -2.86
N SER A 139 -6.10 8.14 -3.15
CA SER A 139 -5.19 8.47 -4.25
C SER A 139 -5.02 7.27 -5.18
N LEU A 140 -4.87 7.54 -6.46
CA LEU A 140 -4.46 6.56 -7.48
C LEU A 140 -3.13 7.02 -8.05
N ASN A 141 -2.25 6.07 -8.38
CA ASN A 141 -0.96 6.38 -8.99
C ASN A 141 -1.17 7.23 -10.26
N PRO A 142 -0.52 8.40 -10.37
CA PRO A 142 -0.65 9.28 -11.54
C PRO A 142 -0.34 8.59 -12.87
N ASP A 143 0.58 7.63 -12.90
CA ASP A 143 0.91 6.90 -14.12
C ASP A 143 -0.22 5.98 -14.57
N ILE A 144 -0.98 5.41 -13.63
CA ILE A 144 -2.19 4.64 -13.95
C ILE A 144 -3.26 5.57 -14.55
N ILE A 145 -3.47 6.74 -13.96
CA ILE A 145 -4.42 7.74 -14.48
C ILE A 145 -4.04 8.11 -15.90
N LYS A 146 -2.80 8.54 -16.14
CA LYS A 146 -2.30 8.91 -17.47
C LYS A 146 -2.47 7.78 -18.49
N THR A 147 -2.22 6.53 -18.07
CA THR A 147 -2.36 5.37 -18.94
C THR A 147 -3.82 5.12 -19.31
N LEU A 148 -4.73 5.15 -18.34
CA LEU A 148 -6.16 4.95 -18.61
C LEU A 148 -6.75 6.08 -19.45
N ASP A 149 -6.35 7.32 -19.20
CA ASP A 149 -6.80 8.48 -19.98
C ASP A 149 -6.31 8.41 -21.44
N SER A 150 -5.09 7.86 -21.68
CA SER A 150 -4.57 7.69 -23.03
C SER A 150 -5.33 6.67 -23.90
N PHE A 151 -6.16 5.82 -23.29
CA PHE A 151 -6.96 4.81 -24.02
C PHE A 151 -8.30 5.35 -24.52
N GLU A 152 -8.62 6.60 -24.21
CA GLU A 152 -9.89 7.26 -24.60
C GLU A 152 -11.15 6.47 -24.20
N ILE A 153 -11.09 5.80 -23.04
CA ILE A 153 -12.20 5.04 -22.46
C ILE A 153 -12.99 5.88 -21.46
N SER A 154 -14.28 5.57 -21.30
CA SER A 154 -15.09 6.16 -20.23
C SER A 154 -14.85 5.40 -18.92
N TRP A 155 -14.12 6.01 -17.98
CA TRP A 155 -13.86 5.39 -16.68
C TRP A 155 -14.12 6.34 -15.52
N GLU A 156 -14.47 5.78 -14.37
CA GLU A 156 -14.79 6.54 -13.16
C GLU A 156 -14.15 5.87 -11.95
N ARG A 157 -13.68 6.67 -11.03
CA ARG A 157 -13.14 6.21 -9.75
C ARG A 157 -14.23 6.09 -8.71
N ALA A 158 -14.20 4.99 -7.95
CA ALA A 158 -14.90 4.87 -6.68
C ALA A 158 -13.88 4.69 -5.56
N GLN A 159 -13.84 5.65 -4.63
CA GLN A 159 -13.03 5.49 -3.44
C GLN A 159 -13.74 4.53 -2.48
N LEU A 160 -13.17 3.36 -2.28
CA LEU A 160 -13.77 2.30 -1.45
C LEU A 160 -13.02 2.05 -0.15
N TYR A 161 -11.80 2.59 -0.03
CA TYR A 161 -10.95 2.44 1.14
C TYR A 161 -9.99 3.62 1.26
N LYS A 162 -9.34 3.73 2.41
CA LYS A 162 -8.32 4.74 2.70
C LYS A 162 -7.21 4.11 3.54
N THR A 163 -6.00 4.65 3.44
CA THR A 163 -4.92 4.33 4.36
C THR A 163 -5.02 5.28 5.55
N VAL A 164 -5.03 4.74 6.74
CA VAL A 164 -5.17 5.48 7.99
C VAL A 164 -4.05 5.14 8.95
N VAL A 165 -3.84 6.05 9.90
CA VAL A 165 -2.89 5.87 10.99
C VAL A 165 -3.41 4.81 11.96
N SER A 166 -2.53 3.88 12.35
CA SER A 166 -2.87 2.86 13.36
C SER A 166 -2.75 3.42 14.77
N ASP A 167 -3.49 2.85 15.71
CA ASP A 167 -3.28 3.08 17.12
C ASP A 167 -1.99 2.38 17.57
N LEU A 168 -1.09 3.15 18.17
CA LEU A 168 0.19 2.73 18.72
C LEU A 168 0.31 3.01 20.21
N SER A 169 -0.80 3.19 20.92
CA SER A 169 -0.83 3.53 22.36
C SER A 169 -0.08 2.52 23.22
N ASP A 170 -0.01 1.27 22.78
CA ASP A 170 0.76 0.19 23.41
C ASP A 170 2.28 0.41 23.39
N LEU A 171 2.77 1.30 22.53
CA LEU A 171 4.20 1.65 22.42
C LEU A 171 4.61 2.89 23.23
N ARG A 172 3.69 3.53 23.95
CA ARG A 172 3.95 4.80 24.67
C ARG A 172 5.17 4.74 25.59
N ASN A 173 5.40 3.63 26.25
CA ASN A 173 6.47 3.46 27.23
C ASN A 173 7.57 2.50 26.72
N VAL A 174 7.65 2.27 25.41
CA VAL A 174 8.64 1.38 24.81
C VAL A 174 9.67 2.22 24.06
N TYR A 175 10.93 2.02 24.40
CA TYR A 175 12.05 2.67 23.73
C TYR A 175 12.69 1.73 22.71
N TYR A 176 13.03 2.29 21.55
CA TYR A 176 13.81 1.62 20.50
C TYR A 176 15.04 2.45 20.14
N ASP A 177 16.17 1.77 19.92
CA ASP A 177 17.39 2.42 19.45
C ASP A 177 17.24 2.94 18.02
N VAL A 178 16.45 2.24 17.18
CA VAL A 178 16.19 2.60 15.77
C VAL A 178 14.70 2.50 15.47
N LEU A 179 14.15 3.57 14.88
CA LEU A 179 12.82 3.59 14.26
C LEU A 179 12.97 3.62 12.73
N VAL A 180 12.30 2.69 12.04
CA VAL A 180 12.39 2.52 10.58
C VAL A 180 11.08 2.85 9.90
N PHE A 181 11.11 3.82 8.96
CA PHE A 181 9.95 4.31 8.23
C PHE A 181 10.05 4.06 6.72
N PHE A 182 8.93 3.68 6.10
CA PHE A 182 8.83 3.37 4.67
C PHE A 182 7.85 4.29 3.91
N SER A 183 7.20 5.22 4.60
CA SER A 183 6.26 6.14 3.97
C SER A 183 6.09 7.42 4.78
N PRO A 184 5.72 8.54 4.12
CA PRO A 184 5.38 9.80 4.80
C PRO A 184 4.31 9.61 5.87
N LEU A 185 3.26 8.84 5.57
CA LEU A 185 2.16 8.59 6.51
C LEU A 185 2.64 7.81 7.75
N GLY A 186 3.71 7.00 7.64
CA GLY A 186 4.35 6.37 8.79
C GLY A 186 4.98 7.39 9.75
N ILE A 187 5.60 8.45 9.22
CA ILE A 187 6.11 9.57 10.02
C ILE A 187 4.95 10.33 10.68
N GLU A 188 3.88 10.63 9.93
CA GLU A 188 2.69 11.27 10.50
C GLU A 188 2.08 10.42 11.62
N SER A 189 2.07 9.09 11.45
CA SER A 189 1.58 8.16 12.46
C SER A 189 2.36 8.27 13.78
N LEU A 190 3.69 8.42 13.72
CA LEU A 190 4.50 8.64 14.91
C LEU A 190 4.00 9.85 15.69
N PHE A 191 3.91 11.02 15.06
CA PHE A 191 3.53 12.28 15.74
C PHE A 191 2.06 12.35 16.10
N LYS A 192 1.18 11.63 15.38
CA LYS A 192 -0.23 11.56 15.76
C LYS A 192 -0.45 10.73 17.02
N ASN A 193 0.32 9.65 17.19
CA ASN A 193 0.24 8.80 18.39
C ASN A 193 1.07 9.36 19.55
N PHE A 194 2.17 10.05 19.25
CA PHE A 194 3.12 10.60 20.22
C PHE A 194 3.42 12.06 19.86
N PRO A 195 2.51 13.01 20.18
CA PRO A 195 2.69 14.43 19.82
C PRO A 195 3.96 15.05 20.39
N ASP A 196 4.37 14.59 21.57
CA ASP A 196 5.55 15.06 22.31
C ASP A 196 6.80 14.22 22.02
N PHE A 197 6.82 13.47 20.90
CA PHE A 197 7.97 12.65 20.56
C PHE A 197 9.21 13.52 20.30
N GLU A 198 10.23 13.27 21.08
CA GLU A 198 11.57 13.81 20.89
C GLU A 198 12.54 12.70 20.49
N GLN A 199 13.27 12.91 19.40
CA GLN A 199 14.17 11.91 18.86
C GLN A 199 15.31 11.54 19.81
N ASN A 200 15.88 12.54 20.51
CA ASN A 200 17.03 12.35 21.41
C ASN A 200 18.11 11.44 20.79
N ASN A 201 18.37 10.30 21.41
CA ASN A 201 19.35 9.31 20.96
C ASN A 201 18.79 8.24 20.01
N THR A 202 17.48 8.25 19.74
CA THR A 202 16.86 7.33 18.80
C THR A 202 17.33 7.62 17.37
N LEU A 203 17.80 6.60 16.67
CA LEU A 203 18.19 6.71 15.28
C LEU A 203 16.95 6.59 14.38
N ILE A 204 16.84 7.49 13.41
CA ILE A 204 15.76 7.45 12.41
C ILE A 204 16.29 6.91 11.09
N ALA A 205 15.68 5.81 10.67
CA ALA A 205 15.95 5.17 9.38
C ALA A 205 14.78 5.39 8.42
N VAL A 206 15.04 5.89 7.20
CA VAL A 206 14.01 6.18 6.21
C VAL A 206 14.27 5.49 4.88
N TYR A 207 13.21 5.00 4.25
CA TYR A 207 13.26 4.40 2.92
C TYR A 207 12.56 5.30 1.90
N GLY A 208 13.33 5.76 0.91
CA GLY A 208 12.85 6.61 -0.19
C GLY A 208 12.84 8.11 0.15
N ASN A 209 12.95 8.92 -0.91
CA ASN A 209 13.09 10.38 -0.80
C ASN A 209 11.85 11.04 -0.17
N THR A 210 10.65 10.61 -0.52
CA THR A 210 9.40 11.18 0.03
C THR A 210 9.28 10.96 1.54
N THR A 211 9.75 9.81 2.05
CA THR A 211 9.79 9.53 3.49
C THR A 211 10.85 10.37 4.18
N GLU A 212 11.99 10.59 3.53
CA GLU A 212 13.04 11.49 4.01
C GLU A 212 12.55 12.92 4.14
N GLU A 213 11.89 13.44 3.12
CA GLU A 213 11.29 14.79 3.12
C GLU A 213 10.26 14.95 4.25
N ALA A 214 9.40 13.95 4.43
CA ALA A 214 8.43 13.94 5.52
C ALA A 214 9.09 13.93 6.91
N ALA A 215 10.17 13.18 7.09
CA ALA A 215 10.93 13.17 8.33
C ALA A 215 11.61 14.53 8.61
N LYS A 216 12.24 15.13 7.60
CA LYS A 216 12.84 16.46 7.68
C LYS A 216 11.82 17.55 8.00
N SER A 217 10.62 17.49 7.44
CA SER A 217 9.53 18.44 7.73
C SER A 217 9.05 18.39 9.18
N LYS A 218 9.34 17.29 9.88
CA LYS A 218 9.10 17.11 11.32
C LYS A 218 10.35 17.33 12.17
N ASN A 219 11.39 17.94 11.63
CA ASN A 219 12.67 18.21 12.28
C ASN A 219 13.39 16.96 12.80
N LEU A 220 13.14 15.78 12.21
CA LEU A 220 13.86 14.56 12.55
C LEU A 220 15.25 14.55 11.88
N ARG A 221 16.27 14.18 12.67
CA ARG A 221 17.60 13.85 12.17
C ARG A 221 17.53 12.49 11.50
N ILE A 222 18.01 12.37 10.27
CA ILE A 222 18.04 11.11 9.53
C ILE A 222 19.42 10.50 9.67
N ASP A 223 19.48 9.36 10.33
CA ASP A 223 20.74 8.66 10.63
C ASP A 223 21.04 7.55 9.62
N ILE A 224 19.98 6.90 9.09
CA ILE A 224 20.10 5.80 8.13
C ILE A 224 19.16 6.06 6.95
N LYS A 225 19.69 6.01 5.72
CA LYS A 225 18.92 6.19 4.50
C LYS A 225 19.05 4.98 3.57
N ALA A 226 17.94 4.57 2.98
CA ALA A 226 17.84 3.60 1.88
C ALA A 226 16.71 4.04 0.91
N PRO A 227 16.73 3.61 -0.38
CA PRO A 227 17.86 2.95 -1.02
C PRO A 227 19.01 3.91 -1.32
N THR A 228 20.22 3.38 -1.35
CA THR A 228 21.42 4.06 -1.87
C THR A 228 22.15 3.09 -2.80
N GLU A 229 23.11 3.58 -3.61
CA GLU A 229 23.92 2.72 -4.48
C GLU A 229 24.57 1.55 -3.74
N VAL A 230 25.02 1.80 -2.50
CA VAL A 230 25.72 0.81 -1.65
C VAL A 230 24.80 0.07 -0.67
N SER A 231 23.57 0.50 -0.52
CA SER A 231 22.57 -0.09 0.38
C SER A 231 21.18 -0.03 -0.25
N PRO A 232 20.86 -0.89 -1.23
CA PRO A 232 19.59 -0.88 -1.95
C PRO A 232 18.40 -1.34 -1.09
N SER A 233 18.63 -1.93 0.06
CA SER A 233 17.59 -2.33 1.02
C SER A 233 17.83 -1.74 2.40
N MET A 234 16.75 -1.57 3.16
CA MET A 234 16.83 -1.08 4.54
C MET A 234 17.65 -2.01 5.44
N ALA A 235 17.51 -3.32 5.28
CA ALA A 235 18.29 -4.27 6.07
C ALA A 235 19.81 -4.11 5.81
N MET A 236 20.22 -3.87 4.57
CA MET A 236 21.63 -3.59 4.22
C MET A 236 22.09 -2.26 4.80
N ALA A 237 21.25 -1.24 4.78
CA ALA A 237 21.57 0.08 5.35
C ALA A 237 21.81 -0.01 6.85
N ILE A 238 20.95 -0.75 7.59
CA ILE A 238 21.11 -1.00 9.02
C ILE A 238 22.39 -1.83 9.29
N ASP A 239 22.64 -2.91 8.52
CA ASP A 239 23.84 -3.73 8.65
C ASP A 239 25.13 -2.90 8.51
N ARG A 240 25.14 -2.02 7.51
CA ARG A 240 26.28 -1.13 7.25
C ARG A 240 26.47 -0.10 8.36
N TYR A 241 25.39 0.51 8.82
CA TYR A 241 25.46 1.50 9.91
C TYR A 241 26.02 0.90 11.21
N ILE A 242 25.67 -0.35 11.53
CA ILE A 242 26.17 -1.05 12.73
C ILE A 242 27.67 -1.39 12.62
N LYS A 243 28.18 -1.58 11.40
CA LYS A 243 29.59 -1.91 11.16
C LYS A 243 30.54 -0.69 11.18
N GLY A 244 30.02 0.51 10.94
CA GLY A 244 30.81 1.78 10.80
C GLY A 244 31.05 2.08 9.34
#